data_db3a7f1e1eb9ea675dca6311fc4cf53d
#
_entry.id   db3a7f1e1eb9ea675dca6311fc4cf53d
#
_cell.length_a   1.000
_cell.length_b   1.000
_cell.length_c   1.000
_cell.angle_alpha   90.00
_cell.angle_beta   90.00
_cell.angle_gamma   90.00
#
_symmetry.space_group_name_H-M   'P 1'
#
loop_
_entity.id
_entity.type
_entity.pdbx_description
1 polymer ?
#
loop_
_entity_poly.entity_id
_entity_poly.type
_entity_poly.pdbx_seq_one_letter_code
_entity_poly.pdbx_strand_id
1 'polypeptide(L)' 'MDEKYPIKEEWEEYYKVLEGIRRTGVCNMWGTSPYLKEFCPELSEKEPHEILCNWIHNYDALNKKYGWRE' A
#
# COMPACT_ATOMS: atom_id res chain seq x y z
N MET A 1 -11.50 -18.38 -2.27
CA MET A 1 -11.01 -17.58 -1.97
C MET A 1 -9.62 -17.45 -1.98
N ASP A 2 -9.11 -16.58 -2.42
CA ASP A 2 -7.76 -16.43 -2.59
C ASP A 2 -7.15 -15.68 -1.49
N GLU A 3 -6.28 -16.27 -0.75
CA GLU A 3 -5.65 -15.63 0.38
C GLU A 3 -4.25 -15.18 0.03
N LYS A 4 -3.98 -15.04 -1.25
CA LYS A 4 -2.64 -14.69 -1.67
C LYS A 4 -2.20 -13.32 -1.15
N TYR A 5 -3.14 -12.40 -1.00
CA TYR A 5 -2.82 -11.06 -0.53
C TYR A 5 -3.73 -10.69 0.63
N PRO A 6 -3.53 -11.27 1.81
CA PRO A 6 -4.38 -10.94 2.95
C PRO A 6 -4.05 -9.56 3.47
N ILE A 7 -5.07 -8.87 3.97
CA ILE A 7 -4.87 -7.57 4.58
C ILE A 7 -4.20 -7.77 5.93
N LYS A 8 -3.12 -7.02 6.18
CA LYS A 8 -2.37 -7.12 7.41
C LYS A 8 -2.50 -5.82 8.18
N GLU A 9 -2.98 -5.91 9.42
CA GLU A 9 -3.14 -4.72 10.23
C GLU A 9 -1.79 -4.10 10.57
N GLU A 10 -0.74 -4.89 10.65
CA GLU A 10 0.58 -4.38 10.95
C GLU A 10 1.09 -3.48 9.83
N TRP A 11 0.48 -3.56 8.66
CA TRP A 11 0.88 -2.74 7.53
C TRP A 11 -0.03 -1.53 7.34
N GLU A 12 -0.86 -1.23 8.33
CA GLU A 12 -1.82 -0.14 8.18
C GLU A 12 -1.13 1.18 7.89
N GLU A 13 -0.04 1.46 8.59
CA GLU A 13 0.68 2.71 8.35
C GLU A 13 1.23 2.77 6.94
N TYR A 14 1.69 1.64 6.44
CA TYR A 14 2.23 1.61 5.09
C TYR A 14 1.13 1.81 4.06
N TYR A 15 -0.05 1.25 4.33
CA TYR A 15 -1.20 1.50 3.45
C TYR A 15 -1.51 2.99 3.41
N LYS A 16 -1.45 3.66 4.54
CA LYS A 16 -1.72 5.09 4.59
C LYS A 16 -0.69 5.87 3.79
N VAL A 17 0.57 5.47 3.85
CA VAL A 17 1.60 6.13 3.06
C VAL A 17 1.30 5.98 1.57
N LEU A 18 0.93 4.76 1.16
CA LEU A 18 0.61 4.54 -0.24
C LEU A 18 -0.60 5.36 -0.67
N GLU A 19 -1.60 5.46 0.19
CA GLU A 19 -2.77 6.26 -0.14
C GLU A 19 -2.39 7.72 -0.28
N GLY A 20 -1.50 8.22 0.58
CA GLY A 20 -1.02 9.58 0.47
C GLY A 20 -0.29 9.82 -0.84
N ILE A 21 0.56 8.86 -1.23
CA ILE A 21 1.28 8.99 -2.48
C ILE A 21 0.29 9.02 -3.65
N ARG A 22 -0.72 8.16 -3.61
CA ARG A 22 -1.71 8.12 -4.68
C ARG A 22 -2.41 9.47 -4.80
N ARG A 23 -2.69 10.10 -3.68
CA ARG A 23 -3.42 11.37 -3.69
C ARG A 23 -2.60 12.50 -4.27
N THR A 24 -1.28 12.34 -4.34
CA THR A 24 -0.44 13.38 -4.91
C THR A 24 -0.49 13.39 -6.43
N GLY A 25 -1.24 12.47 -7.04
CA GLY A 25 -1.39 12.47 -8.48
C GLY A 25 -0.44 11.56 -9.21
N VAL A 26 0.13 10.58 -8.52
CA VAL A 26 1.01 9.62 -9.16
C VAL A 26 0.21 8.81 -10.17
N CYS A 27 0.70 8.76 -11.40
CA CYS A 27 -0.02 8.05 -12.45
C CYS A 27 0.17 6.56 -12.40
N ASN A 28 1.36 6.11 -12.00
CA ASN A 28 1.66 4.68 -12.02
C ASN A 28 2.03 4.23 -10.63
N MET A 29 1.05 3.62 -9.94
CA MET A 29 1.28 3.17 -8.57
C MET A 29 2.34 2.07 -8.49
N TRP A 30 2.52 1.31 -9.57
CA TRP A 30 3.52 0.26 -9.53
C TRP A 30 4.94 0.80 -9.39
N GLY A 31 5.13 2.07 -9.65
CA GLY A 31 6.43 2.69 -9.49
C GLY A 31 6.62 3.37 -8.15
N THR A 32 5.72 3.12 -7.19
CA THR A 32 5.80 3.82 -5.90
C THR A 32 6.55 3.06 -4.84
N SER A 33 6.93 1.80 -5.08
CA SER A 33 7.61 1.05 -4.03
C SER A 33 8.91 1.73 -3.57
N PRO A 34 9.71 2.35 -4.45
CA PRO A 34 10.89 3.07 -3.96
C PRO A 34 10.53 4.21 -3.02
N TYR A 35 9.42 4.90 -3.30
CA TYR A 35 8.98 5.98 -2.43
C TYR A 35 8.58 5.44 -1.07
N LEU A 36 7.90 4.30 -1.05
CA LEU A 36 7.52 3.70 0.22
C LEU A 36 8.76 3.36 1.03
N LYS A 37 9.81 2.87 0.38
CA LYS A 37 11.04 2.57 1.07
C LYS A 37 11.67 3.83 1.65
N GLU A 38 11.57 4.94 0.95
CA GLU A 38 12.09 6.19 1.46
C GLU A 38 11.36 6.65 2.69
N PHE A 39 10.02 6.51 2.69
CA PHE A 39 9.24 6.92 3.84
C PHE A 39 9.42 5.97 5.00
N CYS A 40 9.69 4.71 4.72
CA CYS A 40 9.80 3.69 5.74
C CYS A 40 11.11 2.92 5.55
N PRO A 41 12.24 3.53 5.91
CA PRO A 41 13.54 2.90 5.64
C PRO A 41 13.77 1.60 6.42
N GLU A 42 12.95 1.32 7.40
CA GLU A 42 13.07 0.07 8.14
C GLU A 42 12.65 -1.14 7.30
N LEU A 43 11.99 -0.92 6.18
CA LEU A 43 11.55 -2.01 5.34
C LEU A 43 12.73 -2.62 4.58
N SER A 44 12.67 -3.92 4.36
CA SER A 44 13.69 -4.57 3.56
C SER A 44 13.48 -4.19 2.09
N GLU A 45 14.38 -4.64 1.22
CA GLU A 45 14.29 -4.29 -0.18
C GLU A 45 13.06 -4.86 -0.85
N LYS A 46 12.58 -6.01 -0.36
CA LYS A 46 11.43 -6.65 -0.99
C LYS A 46 10.11 -6.22 -0.39
N GLU A 47 10.13 -5.79 0.86
CA GLU A 47 8.88 -5.49 1.55
C GLU A 47 8.08 -4.36 0.90
N PRO A 48 8.71 -3.28 0.42
CA PRO A 48 7.91 -2.24 -0.20
C PRO A 48 7.10 -2.75 -1.39
N HIS A 49 7.71 -3.61 -2.20
CA HIS A 49 6.99 -4.16 -3.33
C HIS A 49 5.86 -5.07 -2.89
N GLU A 50 6.11 -5.89 -1.86
CA GLU A 50 5.08 -6.79 -1.35
C GLU A 50 3.92 -5.99 -0.79
N ILE A 51 4.21 -4.94 -0.05
CA ILE A 51 3.16 -4.11 0.53
C ILE A 51 2.37 -3.43 -0.57
N LEU A 52 3.07 -2.95 -1.59
CA LEU A 52 2.40 -2.31 -2.71
C LEU A 52 1.46 -3.27 -3.43
N CYS A 53 1.92 -4.48 -3.70
CA CYS A 53 1.08 -5.48 -4.34
C CYS A 53 -0.14 -5.79 -3.48
N ASN A 54 0.08 -5.96 -2.18
CA ASN A 54 -1.01 -6.22 -1.26
C ASN A 54 -2.01 -5.08 -1.28
N TRP A 55 -1.51 -3.85 -1.26
CA TRP A 55 -2.37 -2.68 -1.26
C TRP A 55 -3.22 -2.60 -2.52
N ILE A 56 -2.59 -2.85 -3.67
CA ILE A 56 -3.32 -2.76 -4.92
C ILE A 56 -4.41 -3.82 -5.00
N HIS A 57 -4.07 -5.04 -4.60
CA HIS A 57 -5.04 -6.13 -4.68
C HIS A 57 -6.20 -5.95 -3.70
N ASN A 58 -5.96 -5.25 -2.59
CA ASN A 58 -6.98 -5.06 -1.58
C ASN A 58 -7.52 -3.63 -1.55
N TYR A 59 -7.29 -2.88 -2.61
CA TYR A 59 -7.59 -1.45 -2.57
C TYR A 59 -9.04 -1.16 -2.19
N ASP A 60 -9.99 -1.85 -2.83
CA ASP A 60 -11.39 -1.61 -2.53
C ASP A 60 -11.72 -1.99 -1.09
N ALA A 61 -11.20 -3.13 -0.64
CA ALA A 61 -11.47 -3.56 0.73
C ALA A 61 -10.86 -2.59 1.73
N LEU A 62 -9.67 -2.09 1.44
CA LEU A 62 -9.01 -1.15 2.34
C LEU A 62 -9.78 0.16 2.41
N ASN A 63 -10.28 0.63 1.27
CA ASN A 63 -11.08 1.85 1.28
C ASN A 63 -12.32 1.69 2.14
N LYS A 64 -12.97 0.54 2.07
CA LYS A 64 -14.15 0.31 2.88
C LYS A 64 -13.78 0.17 4.35
N LYS A 65 -12.67 -0.52 4.62
CA LYS A 65 -12.28 -0.77 6.01
C LYS A 65 -11.89 0.51 6.73
N TYR A 66 -11.13 1.37 6.04
CA TYR A 66 -10.61 2.56 6.68
C TYR A 66 -11.32 3.85 6.27
N GLY A 67 -12.28 3.75 5.35
CA GLY A 67 -13.05 4.92 4.98
C GLY A 67 -12.26 5.93 4.18
N TRP A 68 -11.29 5.49 3.39
CA TRP A 68 -10.49 6.42 2.59
C TRP A 68 -11.23 6.93 1.37
N ARG A 69 -12.21 6.16 0.90
CA ARG A 69 -12.91 6.56 -0.31
C ARG A 69 -13.90 7.67 0.02
N GLU A 70 -13.99 8.62 -0.86
CA GLU A 70 -14.92 9.71 -0.65
C GLU A 70 -16.30 9.46 -1.19
#